data_a4349f2e45a65d0ff085b2a6dffc40f1
#
_entry.id   a4349f2e45a65d0ff085b2a6dffc40f1
#
_cell.length_a   1.000
_cell.length_b   1.000
_cell.length_c   1.000
_cell.angle_alpha   90.00
_cell.angle_beta   90.00
_cell.angle_gamma   90.00
#
_symmetry.space_group_name_H-M   'P 1'
#
loop_
_entity.id
_entity.type
_entity.pdbx_description
1 polymer ?
#
loop_
_entity_poly.entity_id
_entity_poly.type
_entity_poly.pdbx_seq_one_letter_code
_entity_poly.pdbx_strand_id
1 'polypeptide(L)'
;MRSMLPEEVEITMIGLTKEQKDSLPAGIVGVERTQNIEELVMYYSTADVLVNPTYADTFPTVNLEALACGTPVITYNTGGSPEAVDGRTGVIVPQGDVVALQKAILQMKLAPLSSVDCRKRAQEQFDKEECFQSYINLYEQILKA
;
A
#
# COMPACT_ATOMS: atom_id res chain seq x y z
N MET A 1 2.87 -9.98 -14.93
CA MET A 1 3.59 -8.81 -14.41
C MET A 1 5.09 -9.09 -14.16
N ARG A 2 5.50 -10.15 -13.45
CA ARG A 2 6.95 -10.42 -13.21
C ARG A 2 7.79 -10.38 -14.48
N SER A 3 7.35 -11.04 -15.55
CA SER A 3 8.07 -11.08 -16.85
C SER A 3 8.16 -9.73 -17.57
N MET A 4 7.45 -8.72 -17.12
CA MET A 4 7.48 -7.35 -17.66
C MET A 4 8.43 -6.43 -16.87
N LEU A 5 8.97 -6.89 -15.74
CA LEU A 5 9.88 -6.12 -14.90
C LEU A 5 11.31 -6.64 -15.05
N PRO A 6 12.32 -5.75 -14.98
CA PRO A 6 13.74 -6.13 -14.99
C PRO A 6 14.07 -7.14 -13.87
N GLU A 7 15.14 -7.92 -14.07
CA GLU A 7 15.54 -8.97 -13.11
C GLU A 7 15.93 -8.38 -11.73
N GLU A 8 16.50 -7.19 -11.71
CA GLU A 8 16.89 -6.49 -10.49
C GLU A 8 15.72 -5.96 -9.66
N VAL A 9 14.46 -6.08 -10.14
CA VAL A 9 13.28 -5.77 -9.33
C VAL A 9 12.89 -7.00 -8.54
N GLU A 10 13.05 -6.94 -7.23
CA GLU A 10 12.57 -7.97 -6.32
C GLU A 10 11.08 -7.77 -6.00
N ILE A 11 10.34 -8.86 -5.99
CA ILE A 11 8.91 -8.84 -5.61
C ILE A 11 8.74 -9.76 -4.41
N THR A 12 8.22 -9.20 -3.33
CA THR A 12 7.80 -9.98 -2.15
C THR A 12 6.29 -9.92 -2.02
N MET A 13 5.66 -11.09 -1.88
CA MET A 13 4.22 -11.21 -1.63
C MET A 13 3.99 -11.78 -0.23
N ILE A 14 3.19 -11.10 0.58
CA ILE A 14 2.93 -11.46 1.99
C ILE A 14 1.45 -11.80 2.16
N GLY A 15 1.15 -12.73 3.03
CA GLY A 15 -0.22 -13.17 3.33
C GLY A 15 -0.72 -14.28 2.42
N LEU A 16 0.18 -15.12 1.94
CA LEU A 16 -0.13 -16.23 1.03
C LEU A 16 -0.51 -17.51 1.80
N THR A 17 -1.37 -18.33 1.20
CA THR A 17 -1.44 -19.74 1.63
C THR A 17 -0.20 -20.49 1.17
N LYS A 18 0.04 -21.67 1.76
CA LYS A 18 1.16 -22.52 1.35
C LYS A 18 1.08 -22.87 -0.14
N GLU A 19 -0.11 -23.23 -0.61
CA GLU A 19 -0.34 -23.60 -2.02
C GLU A 19 -0.06 -22.40 -2.96
N GLN A 20 -0.47 -21.21 -2.58
CA GLN A 20 -0.19 -19.98 -3.34
C GLN A 20 1.31 -19.72 -3.40
N LYS A 21 2.02 -19.84 -2.27
CA LYS A 21 3.46 -19.67 -2.20
C LYS A 21 4.20 -20.68 -3.08
N ASP A 22 3.82 -21.96 -2.99
CA ASP A 22 4.46 -23.02 -3.76
C ASP A 22 4.20 -22.91 -5.29
N SER A 23 3.16 -22.17 -5.68
CA SER A 23 2.80 -21.92 -7.08
C SER A 23 3.35 -20.60 -7.66
N LEU A 24 4.13 -19.83 -6.88
CA LEU A 24 4.66 -18.56 -7.35
C LEU A 24 5.63 -18.75 -8.53
N PRO A 25 5.58 -17.84 -9.52
CA PRO A 25 6.58 -17.80 -10.58
C PRO A 25 7.98 -17.53 -10.01
N ALA A 26 9.00 -18.03 -10.71
CA ALA A 26 10.38 -17.72 -10.37
C ALA A 26 10.64 -16.20 -10.31
N GLY A 27 11.44 -15.78 -9.32
CA GLY A 27 11.75 -14.36 -9.09
C GLY A 27 10.70 -13.59 -8.26
N ILE A 28 9.79 -14.31 -7.59
CA ILE A 28 8.88 -13.76 -6.58
C ILE A 28 9.14 -14.48 -5.26
N VAL A 29 9.36 -13.74 -4.19
CA VAL A 29 9.49 -14.26 -2.84
C VAL A 29 8.11 -14.29 -2.17
N GLY A 30 7.68 -15.47 -1.73
CA GLY A 30 6.41 -15.65 -1.03
C GLY A 30 6.60 -15.77 0.48
N VAL A 31 5.82 -15.03 1.25
CA VAL A 31 5.73 -15.12 2.71
C VAL A 31 4.30 -15.48 3.08
N GLU A 32 4.11 -16.56 3.86
CA GLU A 32 2.76 -17.00 4.24
C GLU A 32 2.14 -16.02 5.24
N ARG A 33 2.82 -15.80 6.35
CA ARG A 33 2.39 -14.87 7.40
C ARG A 33 3.59 -14.34 8.15
N THR A 34 3.58 -13.07 8.48
CA THR A 34 4.55 -12.50 9.41
C THR A 34 4.29 -13.00 10.83
N GLN A 35 5.34 -13.19 11.62
CA GLN A 35 5.24 -13.72 12.97
C GLN A 35 4.76 -12.67 13.98
N ASN A 36 5.06 -11.42 13.71
CA ASN A 36 4.74 -10.27 14.56
C ASN A 36 4.65 -8.99 13.72
N ILE A 37 4.30 -7.89 14.39
CA ILE A 37 4.16 -6.59 13.73
C ILE A 37 5.51 -6.00 13.32
N GLU A 38 6.57 -6.28 14.08
CA GLU A 38 7.93 -5.81 13.81
C GLU A 38 8.44 -6.37 12.48
N GLU A 39 8.19 -7.63 12.22
CA GLU A 39 8.53 -8.26 10.93
C GLU A 39 7.75 -7.63 9.78
N LEU A 40 6.46 -7.35 9.95
CA LEU A 40 5.65 -6.67 8.94
C LEU A 40 6.15 -5.25 8.68
N VAL A 41 6.46 -4.49 9.72
CA VAL A 41 7.06 -3.14 9.63
C VAL A 41 8.40 -3.19 8.90
N MET A 42 9.23 -4.22 9.14
CA MET A 42 10.49 -4.40 8.43
C MET A 42 10.26 -4.57 6.92
N TYR A 43 9.30 -5.40 6.50
CA TYR A 43 8.97 -5.55 5.09
C TYR A 43 8.52 -4.23 4.44
N TYR A 44 7.61 -3.49 5.08
CA TYR A 44 7.20 -2.20 4.56
C TYR A 44 8.38 -1.22 4.50
N SER A 45 9.13 -1.06 5.59
CA SER A 45 10.19 -0.05 5.69
C SER A 45 11.39 -0.30 4.77
N THR A 46 11.60 -1.54 4.33
CA THR A 46 12.69 -1.90 3.40
C THR A 46 12.24 -1.91 1.95
N ALA A 47 10.94 -1.89 1.69
CA ALA A 47 10.42 -1.85 0.33
C ALA A 47 10.52 -0.44 -0.26
N ASP A 48 10.89 -0.34 -1.54
CA ASP A 48 10.86 0.92 -2.28
C ASP A 48 9.44 1.39 -2.55
N VAL A 49 8.48 0.46 -2.63
CA VAL A 49 7.07 0.75 -2.91
C VAL A 49 6.17 -0.43 -2.53
N LEU A 50 5.00 -0.12 -1.96
CA LEU A 50 3.89 -1.07 -1.89
C LEU A 50 3.10 -1.03 -3.20
N VAL A 51 2.85 -2.19 -3.81
CA VAL A 51 1.97 -2.32 -4.96
C VAL A 51 0.69 -3.04 -4.54
N ASN A 52 -0.44 -2.32 -4.53
CA ASN A 52 -1.75 -2.86 -4.17
C ASN A 52 -2.71 -2.85 -5.39
N PRO A 53 -2.67 -3.87 -6.26
CA PRO A 53 -3.49 -3.95 -7.45
C PRO A 53 -4.86 -4.58 -7.16
N THR A 54 -5.54 -4.12 -6.12
CA THR A 54 -6.85 -4.66 -5.73
C THR A 54 -7.95 -4.31 -6.74
N TYR A 55 -8.83 -5.27 -7.02
CA TYR A 55 -9.99 -5.07 -7.88
C TYR A 55 -11.25 -4.65 -7.11
N ALA A 56 -11.27 -4.90 -5.80
CA ALA A 56 -12.37 -4.51 -4.92
C ALA A 56 -11.85 -4.37 -3.50
N ASP A 57 -11.96 -3.18 -2.95
CA ASP A 57 -11.68 -2.88 -1.55
C ASP A 57 -12.41 -1.59 -1.17
N THR A 58 -12.98 -1.56 0.01
CA THR A 58 -13.67 -0.37 0.51
C THR A 58 -12.69 0.70 0.96
N PHE A 59 -11.64 0.29 1.70
CA PHE A 59 -10.57 1.16 2.17
C PHE A 59 -9.40 0.31 2.69
N PRO A 60 -8.42 -0.03 1.83
CA PRO A 60 -7.36 -0.99 2.17
C PRO A 60 -6.39 -0.43 3.21
N THR A 61 -6.40 -1.00 4.41
CA THR A 61 -5.50 -0.60 5.51
C THR A 61 -4.02 -0.83 5.18
N VAL A 62 -3.70 -1.78 4.31
CA VAL A 62 -2.33 -2.04 3.85
C VAL A 62 -1.68 -0.80 3.21
N ASN A 63 -2.48 0.07 2.55
CA ASN A 63 -1.99 1.33 2.01
C ASN A 63 -1.57 2.28 3.15
N LEU A 64 -2.35 2.34 4.22
CA LEU A 64 -2.05 3.19 5.38
C LEU A 64 -0.86 2.66 6.16
N GLU A 65 -0.74 1.35 6.31
CA GLU A 65 0.38 0.67 6.95
C GLU A 65 1.70 0.97 6.24
N ALA A 66 1.70 0.88 4.90
CA ALA A 66 2.87 1.24 4.09
C ALA A 66 3.24 2.72 4.26
N LEU A 67 2.28 3.64 4.15
CA LEU A 67 2.53 5.07 4.36
C LEU A 67 3.07 5.36 5.76
N ALA A 68 2.52 4.73 6.81
CA ALA A 68 2.99 4.88 8.18
C ALA A 68 4.45 4.40 8.36
N CYS A 69 4.86 3.39 7.59
CA CYS A 69 6.25 2.92 7.53
C CYS A 69 7.16 3.79 6.63
N GLY A 70 6.60 4.80 5.94
CA GLY A 70 7.33 5.68 5.03
C GLY A 70 7.47 5.14 3.62
N THR A 71 6.65 4.15 3.25
CA THR A 71 6.72 3.47 1.97
C THR A 71 5.64 4.01 1.03
N PRO A 72 6.00 4.52 -0.15
CA PRO A 72 5.04 4.98 -1.16
C PRO A 72 4.13 3.84 -1.65
N VAL A 73 2.97 4.20 -2.19
CA VAL A 73 1.96 3.24 -2.62
C VAL A 73 1.64 3.42 -4.10
N ILE A 74 1.60 2.32 -4.85
CA ILE A 74 0.97 2.27 -6.18
C ILE A 74 -0.29 1.43 -6.04
N THR A 75 -1.44 2.01 -6.40
CA THR A 75 -2.73 1.31 -6.27
C THR A 75 -3.62 1.50 -7.49
N TYR A 76 -4.56 0.60 -7.69
CA TYR A 76 -5.60 0.78 -8.69
C TYR A 76 -6.64 1.82 -8.26
N ASN A 77 -7.21 2.51 -9.25
CA ASN A 77 -8.36 3.39 -9.05
C ASN A 77 -9.63 2.54 -8.84
N THR A 78 -9.80 2.05 -7.60
CA THR A 78 -10.94 1.20 -7.23
C THR A 78 -11.33 1.41 -5.77
N GLY A 79 -12.63 1.48 -5.50
CA GLY A 79 -13.19 1.71 -4.16
C GLY A 79 -12.55 2.91 -3.45
N GLY A 80 -12.25 2.78 -2.17
CA GLY A 80 -11.54 3.79 -1.38
C GLY A 80 -10.01 3.71 -1.46
N SER A 81 -9.45 2.83 -2.29
CA SER A 81 -8.00 2.66 -2.39
C SER A 81 -7.24 3.96 -2.78
N PRO A 82 -7.79 4.80 -3.71
CA PRO A 82 -7.19 6.09 -4.06
C PRO A 82 -7.13 7.11 -2.93
N GLU A 83 -8.03 7.03 -1.95
CA GLU A 83 -8.13 8.02 -0.88
C GLU A 83 -6.88 8.05 0.03
N ALA A 84 -6.21 6.90 0.15
CA ALA A 84 -4.99 6.77 0.94
C ALA A 84 -3.84 7.63 0.40
N VAL A 85 -3.73 7.84 -0.92
CA VAL A 85 -2.55 8.40 -1.58
C VAL A 85 -2.81 9.76 -2.24
N ASP A 86 -1.76 10.55 -2.39
CA ASP A 86 -1.70 11.74 -3.23
C ASP A 86 -0.43 11.71 -4.10
N GLY A 87 -0.25 12.72 -4.96
CA GLY A 87 0.90 12.77 -5.87
C GLY A 87 2.28 12.84 -5.20
N ARG A 88 2.37 13.05 -3.87
CA ARG A 88 3.62 13.05 -3.10
C ARG A 88 3.88 11.71 -2.42
N THR A 89 2.87 10.87 -2.30
CA THR A 89 2.91 9.64 -1.50
C THR A 89 2.59 8.39 -2.29
N GLY A 90 2.17 8.53 -3.56
CA GLY A 90 1.90 7.36 -4.38
C GLY A 90 1.39 7.69 -5.79
N VAL A 91 1.04 6.63 -6.50
CA VAL A 91 0.54 6.68 -7.87
C VAL A 91 -0.75 5.86 -7.97
N ILE A 92 -1.78 6.47 -8.54
CA ILE A 92 -3.05 5.80 -8.83
C ILE A 92 -3.07 5.44 -10.32
N VAL A 93 -3.31 4.19 -10.64
CA VAL A 93 -3.36 3.69 -12.01
C VAL A 93 -4.74 3.12 -12.34
N PRO A 94 -5.17 3.09 -13.60
CA PRO A 94 -6.46 2.50 -13.98
C PRO A 94 -6.54 1.03 -13.54
N GLN A 95 -7.71 0.63 -13.05
CA GLN A 95 -7.95 -0.75 -12.63
C GLN A 95 -7.71 -1.72 -13.79
N GLY A 96 -6.88 -2.75 -13.53
CA GLY A 96 -6.55 -3.79 -14.52
C GLY A 96 -5.51 -3.38 -15.55
N ASP A 97 -5.05 -2.12 -15.56
CA ASP A 97 -4.00 -1.69 -16.49
C ASP A 97 -2.62 -2.09 -15.98
N VAL A 98 -2.21 -3.31 -16.34
CA VAL A 98 -0.90 -3.88 -15.97
C VAL A 98 0.26 -3.11 -16.58
N VAL A 99 0.06 -2.48 -17.75
CA VAL A 99 1.09 -1.68 -18.42
C VAL A 99 1.32 -0.36 -17.67
N ALA A 100 0.24 0.31 -17.26
CA ALA A 100 0.34 1.50 -16.41
C ALA A 100 0.99 1.16 -15.06
N LEU A 101 0.61 0.03 -14.45
CA LEU A 101 1.21 -0.46 -13.21
C LEU A 101 2.71 -0.68 -13.34
N GLN A 102 3.16 -1.37 -14.41
CA GLN A 102 4.57 -1.57 -14.70
C GLN A 102 5.31 -0.22 -14.83
N LYS A 103 4.76 0.71 -15.62
CA LYS A 103 5.37 2.04 -15.81
C LYS A 103 5.50 2.78 -14.47
N ALA A 104 4.48 2.74 -13.62
CA ALA A 104 4.51 3.39 -12.31
C ALA A 104 5.61 2.80 -11.41
N ILE A 105 5.79 1.47 -11.39
CA ILE A 105 6.86 0.80 -10.65
C ILE A 105 8.25 1.27 -11.15
N LEU A 106 8.47 1.28 -12.46
CA LEU A 106 9.75 1.70 -13.04
C LEU A 106 10.02 3.19 -12.80
N GLN A 107 9.00 4.03 -12.87
CA GLN A 107 9.13 5.46 -12.53
C GLN A 107 9.48 5.66 -11.06
N MET A 108 8.86 4.92 -10.14
CA MET A 108 9.17 4.98 -8.71
C MET A 108 10.63 4.62 -8.43
N LYS A 109 11.19 3.64 -9.14
CA LYS A 109 12.61 3.27 -9.05
C LYS A 109 13.53 4.41 -9.51
N LEU A 110 13.17 5.14 -10.57
CA LEU A 110 13.97 6.24 -11.13
C LEU A 110 13.84 7.54 -10.34
N ALA A 111 12.67 7.80 -9.78
CA ALA A 111 12.34 9.00 -9.02
C ALA A 111 11.53 8.61 -7.76
N PRO A 112 12.20 8.12 -6.71
CA PRO A 112 11.54 7.71 -5.48
C PRO A 112 10.80 8.87 -4.82
N LEU A 113 9.62 8.59 -4.27
CA LEU A 113 8.89 9.54 -3.45
C LEU A 113 9.47 9.60 -2.02
N SER A 114 9.19 10.71 -1.35
CA SER A 114 9.71 10.99 -0.01
C SER A 114 9.06 10.11 1.07
N SER A 115 9.86 9.31 1.78
CA SER A 115 9.40 8.54 2.94
C SER A 115 8.87 9.44 4.07
N VAL A 116 9.39 10.65 4.18
CA VAL A 116 8.93 11.65 5.17
C VAL A 116 7.52 12.12 4.82
N ASP A 117 7.23 12.37 3.53
CA ASP A 117 5.89 12.79 3.09
C ASP A 117 4.87 11.66 3.27
N CYS A 118 5.26 10.41 3.01
CA CYS A 118 4.41 9.24 3.26
C CYS A 118 4.01 9.16 4.74
N ARG A 119 4.98 9.23 5.64
CA ARG A 119 4.75 9.19 7.08
C ARG A 119 3.90 10.36 7.57
N LYS A 120 4.21 11.56 7.08
CA LYS A 120 3.47 12.78 7.42
C LYS A 120 1.99 12.63 7.01
N ARG A 121 1.71 12.14 5.79
CA ARG A 121 0.33 11.90 5.35
C ARG A 121 -0.39 10.91 6.25
N ALA A 122 0.25 9.79 6.61
CA ALA A 122 -0.35 8.81 7.51
C ALA A 122 -0.72 9.43 8.85
N GLN A 123 0.16 10.22 9.45
CA GLN A 123 -0.06 10.90 10.72
C GLN A 123 -1.14 11.98 10.66
N GLU A 124 -1.14 12.81 9.60
CA GLU A 124 -2.05 13.96 9.51
C GLU A 124 -3.46 13.57 9.07
N GLN A 125 -3.62 12.49 8.30
CA GLN A 125 -4.92 12.15 7.70
C GLN A 125 -5.56 10.88 8.29
N PHE A 126 -4.74 10.00 8.89
CA PHE A 126 -5.16 8.65 9.27
C PHE A 126 -4.74 8.28 10.69
N ASP A 127 -4.42 9.27 11.53
CA ASP A 127 -4.18 9.02 12.95
C ASP A 127 -5.43 8.41 13.60
N LYS A 128 -5.23 7.31 14.29
CA LYS A 128 -6.32 6.53 14.88
C LYS A 128 -7.12 7.32 15.91
N GLU A 129 -6.44 8.06 16.78
CA GLU A 129 -7.10 8.80 17.86
C GLU A 129 -7.90 9.98 17.29
N GLU A 130 -7.36 10.69 16.31
CA GLU A 130 -8.06 11.79 15.61
C GLU A 130 -9.29 11.27 14.86
N CYS A 131 -9.17 10.12 14.19
CA CYS A 131 -10.30 9.47 13.52
C CYS A 131 -11.39 9.09 14.52
N PHE A 132 -11.04 8.47 15.64
CA PHE A 132 -12.02 8.11 16.68
C PHE A 132 -12.69 9.35 17.29
N GLN A 133 -11.91 10.40 17.57
CA GLN A 133 -12.49 11.64 18.08
C GLN A 133 -13.47 12.27 17.09
N SER A 134 -13.19 12.19 15.80
CA SER A 134 -14.08 12.67 14.75
C SER A 134 -15.42 11.92 14.74
N TYR A 135 -15.41 10.61 14.92
CA TYR A 135 -16.65 9.81 15.09
C TYR A 135 -17.42 10.21 16.34
N ILE A 136 -16.75 10.37 17.48
CA ILE A 136 -17.40 10.82 18.74
C ILE A 136 -18.08 12.18 18.54
N ASN A 137 -17.37 13.13 17.95
CA ASN A 137 -17.90 14.46 17.67
C ASN A 137 -19.13 14.42 16.73
N LEU A 138 -19.11 13.55 15.72
CA LEU A 138 -20.25 13.36 14.83
C LEU A 138 -21.47 12.81 15.56
N TYR A 139 -21.30 11.80 16.41
CA TYR A 139 -22.39 11.25 17.22
C TYR A 139 -22.97 12.30 18.18
N GLU A 140 -22.13 13.10 18.82
CA GLU A 140 -22.60 14.19 19.68
C GLU A 140 -23.41 15.25 18.91
N GLN A 141 -23.03 15.58 17.69
CA GLN A 141 -23.78 16.50 16.84
C GLN A 141 -25.17 15.95 16.48
N ILE A 142 -25.23 14.67 16.09
CA ILE A 142 -26.50 14.01 15.74
C ILE A 142 -27.44 13.95 16.94
N LEU A 143 -26.91 13.68 18.14
CA LEU A 143 -27.72 13.58 19.36
C LEU A 143 -28.23 14.94 19.87
N LYS A 144 -27.63 16.05 19.42
CA LYS A 144 -28.05 17.41 19.80
C LYS A 144 -29.00 18.06 18.76
N ALA A 145 -29.17 17.41 17.60
CA ALA A 145 -30.06 17.87 16.51
C ALA A 145 -31.48 17.34 16.69
#